data_bea42c58b402478a99ac51493949459d
#
_entry.id   bea42c58b402478a99ac51493949459d
#
_cell.length_a   1.000
_cell.length_b   1.000
_cell.length_c   1.000
_cell.angle_alpha   90.00
_cell.angle_beta   90.00
_cell.angle_gamma   90.00
#
_symmetry.space_group_name_H-M   'P 1'
#
loop_
_entity.id
_entity.type
_entity.pdbx_description
1 polymer ?
#
loop_
_entity_poly.entity_id
_entity_poly.type
_entity_poly.pdbx_seq_one_letter_code
_entity_poly.pdbx_strand_id
1 'polypeptide(L)' 'MKNECEIVQDLLFGYNDKTLQNTSKEFVENHLKECNECKEVLKQIQNDTEP' A
#
# COMPACT_ATOMS: atom_id res chain seq x y z
N MET A 1 6.82 18.15 5.64
CA MET A 1 5.70 17.77 4.79
C MET A 1 5.64 16.27 4.66
N LYS A 2 4.46 15.73 4.81
CA LYS A 2 4.31 14.28 4.71
C LYS A 2 4.28 13.85 3.25
N ASN A 3 5.04 12.86 2.94
CA ASN A 3 5.01 12.23 1.64
C ASN A 3 3.75 11.39 1.49
N GLU A 4 3.25 11.34 0.27
CA GLU A 4 2.17 10.41 -0.02
C GLU A 4 2.62 8.97 0.25
N CYS A 5 3.89 8.72 0.10
CA CYS A 5 4.42 7.40 0.37
C CYS A 5 4.16 6.95 1.80
N GLU A 6 4.31 7.86 2.75
CA GLU A 6 4.03 7.49 4.14
C GLU A 6 2.57 7.13 4.34
N ILE A 7 1.70 7.91 3.72
CA ILE A 7 0.26 7.66 3.83
C ILE A 7 -0.07 6.32 3.19
N VAL A 8 0.47 6.09 2.00
CA VAL A 8 0.21 4.85 1.28
C VAL A 8 0.74 3.66 2.06
N GLN A 9 1.92 3.77 2.62
CA GLN A 9 2.50 2.66 3.37
C GLN A 9 1.65 2.30 4.58
N ASP A 10 1.06 3.32 5.23
CA ASP A 10 0.11 3.06 6.30
C ASP A 10 -1.08 2.27 5.80
N LEU A 11 -1.55 2.62 4.61
CA LEU A 11 -2.74 1.98 4.05
C LEU A 11 -2.45 0.60 3.47
N LEU A 12 -1.19 0.30 3.20
CA LEU A 12 -0.85 -0.95 2.55
C LEU A 12 -1.26 -2.16 3.38
N PHE A 13 -1.22 -2.05 4.70
CA PHE A 13 -1.63 -3.16 5.54
C PHE A 13 -3.10 -3.48 5.33
N GLY A 14 -3.94 -2.45 5.32
CA GLY A 14 -5.36 -2.66 5.05
C GLY A 14 -5.59 -3.11 3.62
N TYR A 15 -4.78 -2.61 2.70
CA TYR A 15 -4.88 -3.01 1.31
C TYR A 15 -4.60 -4.51 1.17
N ASN A 16 -3.58 -4.99 1.87
CA ASN A 16 -3.22 -6.39 1.82
C ASN A 16 -4.30 -7.25 2.46
N ASP A 17 -4.91 -6.76 3.54
CA ASP A 17 -5.99 -7.45 4.22
C ASP A 17 -7.34 -7.32 3.51
N LYS A 18 -7.37 -6.47 2.48
CA LYS A 18 -8.61 -6.22 1.73
C LYS A 18 -9.69 -5.61 2.60
N THR A 19 -9.27 -4.77 3.55
CA THR A 19 -10.21 -4.07 4.42
C THR A 19 -10.38 -2.61 4.05
N LEU A 20 -9.66 -2.15 3.03
CA LEU A 20 -9.76 -0.76 2.59
C LEU A 20 -11.04 -0.51 1.81
N GLN A 21 -11.55 0.70 1.94
CA GLN A 21 -12.65 1.14 1.11
C GLN A 21 -12.17 1.35 -0.32
N ASN A 22 -13.13 1.37 -1.26
CA ASN A 22 -12.78 1.49 -2.67
C ASN A 22 -11.98 2.74 -2.96
N THR A 23 -12.35 3.87 -2.36
CA THR A 23 -11.64 5.12 -2.61
C THR A 23 -10.21 5.06 -2.12
N SER A 24 -10.00 4.52 -0.93
CA SER A 24 -8.65 4.37 -0.39
C SER A 24 -7.85 3.38 -1.22
N LYS A 25 -8.49 2.31 -1.65
CA LYS A 25 -7.83 1.31 -2.46
C LYS A 25 -7.36 1.91 -3.78
N GLU A 26 -8.21 2.71 -4.42
CA GLU A 26 -7.82 3.36 -5.67
C GLU A 26 -6.64 4.30 -5.46
N PHE A 27 -6.66 5.04 -4.36
CA PHE A 27 -5.56 5.95 -4.06
C PHE A 27 -4.25 5.19 -3.96
N VAL A 28 -4.26 4.09 -3.24
CA VAL A 28 -3.07 3.26 -3.07
C VAL A 28 -2.61 2.69 -4.41
N GLU A 29 -3.55 2.16 -5.19
CA GLU A 29 -3.19 1.56 -6.47
C GLU A 29 -2.59 2.58 -7.42
N ASN A 30 -3.17 3.78 -7.46
CA ASN A 30 -2.63 4.82 -8.32
C ASN A 30 -1.21 5.21 -7.90
N HIS A 31 -0.99 5.30 -6.62
CA HIS A 31 0.35 5.63 -6.14
C HIS A 31 1.35 4.53 -6.46
N LEU A 32 0.92 3.28 -6.32
CA LEU A 32 1.81 2.15 -6.59
C LEU A 32 2.27 2.12 -8.04
N LYS A 33 1.44 2.63 -8.95
CA LYS A 33 1.84 2.67 -10.35
C LYS A 33 3.02 3.61 -10.58
N GLU A 34 3.16 4.62 -9.72
CA GLU A 34 4.20 5.62 -9.90
C GLU A 34 5.36 5.46 -8.95
N CYS A 35 5.18 4.71 -7.88
CA CYS A 35 6.19 4.63 -6.83
C CYS A 35 6.62 3.18 -6.64
N ASN A 36 7.85 2.88 -7.10
CA ASN A 36 8.38 1.54 -6.96
C ASN A 36 8.68 1.19 -5.51
N GLU A 37 9.03 2.20 -4.71
CA GLU A 37 9.32 1.95 -3.30
C GLU A 37 8.12 1.39 -2.57
N CYS A 38 6.96 1.97 -2.81
CA CYS A 38 5.75 1.49 -2.16
C CYS A 38 5.38 0.10 -2.64
N LYS A 39 5.66 -0.18 -3.92
CA LYS A 39 5.48 -1.54 -4.43
C LYS A 39 6.32 -2.54 -3.66
N GLU A 40 7.57 -2.18 -3.41
CA GLU A 40 8.48 -3.06 -2.68
C GLU A 40 7.99 -3.28 -1.26
N VAL A 41 7.51 -2.20 -0.63
CA VAL A 41 6.99 -2.33 0.72
C VAL A 41 5.80 -3.28 0.74
N LEU A 42 4.92 -3.15 -0.24
CA LEU A 42 3.76 -4.04 -0.30
C LEU A 42 4.21 -5.49 -0.47
N LYS A 43 5.21 -5.72 -1.31
CA LYS A 43 5.73 -7.07 -1.50
C LYS A 43 6.22 -7.65 -0.18
N GLN A 44 6.92 -6.84 0.61
CA GLN A 44 7.42 -7.31 1.89
C GLN A 44 6.30 -7.64 2.84
N ILE A 45 5.27 -6.80 2.84
CA ILE A 45 4.11 -7.07 3.69
C ILE A 45 3.46 -8.39 3.29
N GLN A 46 3.33 -8.63 2.00
CA GLN A 46 2.74 -9.87 1.52
C GLN A 46 3.59 -11.08 1.89
N ASN A 47 4.89 -10.92 1.83
CA ASN A 47 5.79 -12.01 2.20
C ASN A 47 5.67 -12.33 3.69
N ASP A 48 5.56 -11.30 4.51
CA ASP A 48 5.48 -11.49 5.95
C ASP A 48 4.21 -12.22 6.36
N THR A 49 3.14 -12.03 5.60
CA THR A 49 1.86 -12.63 5.96
C THR A 49 1.67 -14.02 5.37
N GLU A 50 2.61 -14.46 4.59
CA GLU A 50 2.54 -15.80 4.01
C GLU A 50 2.78 -16.86 5.06
N PRO A 51 1.93 -17.86 5.16
CA PRO A 51 2.15 -18.96 6.11
C PRO A 51 3.32 -19.83 5.75
#